data_ae29424f6c3a6bcc59520389ffb5f1da
#
_entry.id   ae29424f6c3a6bcc59520389ffb5f1da
#
_cell.length_a   1.000
_cell.length_b   1.000
_cell.length_c   1.000
_cell.angle_alpha   90.00
_cell.angle_beta   90.00
_cell.angle_gamma   90.00
#
_symmetry.space_group_name_H-M   'P 1'
#
loop_
_entity.id
_entity.type
_entity.pdbx_description
1 polymer ?
#
loop_
_entity_poly.entity_id
_entity_poly.type
_entity_poly.pdbx_seq_one_letter_code
_entity_poly.pdbx_strand_id
1 'polypeptide(L)'
;MFPDDLYQPGRKIAGYSAILLPLTKTAAPDWAGFEAHVARTFDAGLAPAINMDTGYANLIDSATKTEALERTREIADGREYVSGAYVGDQPHSSFDEAAYRTEMELIQSFGGTP
;
A
#
# COMPACT_ATOMS: atom_id res chain seq x y z
N MET A 1 -13.76 -6.71 30.73
CA MET A 1 -12.40 -6.97 30.21
C MET A 1 -11.45 -5.99 30.83
N PHE A 2 -10.44 -6.46 31.54
CA PHE A 2 -9.40 -5.63 32.14
C PHE A 2 -8.18 -5.56 31.21
N PRO A 3 -7.33 -4.52 31.29
CA PRO A 3 -6.15 -4.41 30.42
C PRO A 3 -5.23 -5.64 30.48
N ASP A 4 -5.11 -6.27 31.64
CA ASP A 4 -4.28 -7.46 31.80
C ASP A 4 -4.80 -8.67 31.01
N ASP A 5 -6.10 -8.73 30.74
CA ASP A 5 -6.71 -9.81 29.94
C ASP A 5 -6.27 -9.73 28.47
N LEU A 6 -5.76 -8.59 28.02
CA LEU A 6 -5.29 -8.35 26.66
C LEU A 6 -3.79 -8.61 26.51
N TYR A 7 -3.09 -8.79 27.62
CA TYR A 7 -1.65 -9.00 27.61
C TYR A 7 -1.32 -10.45 27.24
N GLN A 8 -0.60 -10.61 26.13
CA GLN A 8 -0.12 -11.92 25.68
C GLN A 8 1.40 -11.93 25.62
N PRO A 9 2.09 -12.47 26.64
CA PRO A 9 3.54 -12.55 26.65
C PRO A 9 4.07 -13.33 25.45
N GLY A 10 5.15 -12.82 24.82
CA GLY A 10 5.79 -13.48 23.69
C GLY A 10 5.03 -13.36 22.36
N ARG A 11 3.95 -12.57 22.33
CA ARG A 11 3.21 -12.31 21.09
C ARG A 11 4.12 -11.61 20.06
N LYS A 12 4.12 -12.13 18.82
CA LYS A 12 4.76 -11.42 17.70
C LYS A 12 3.84 -10.29 17.23
N ILE A 13 4.41 -9.13 16.99
CA ILE A 13 3.72 -7.99 16.41
C ILE A 13 4.07 -7.92 14.93
N ALA A 14 3.06 -7.97 14.06
CA ALA A 14 3.21 -7.70 12.64
C ALA A 14 3.02 -6.21 12.41
N GLY A 15 4.04 -5.55 11.87
CA GLY A 15 4.00 -4.12 11.60
C GLY A 15 3.84 -3.84 10.12
N TYR A 16 3.05 -2.82 9.80
CA TYR A 16 2.87 -2.30 8.45
C TYR A 16 3.28 -0.84 8.42
N SER A 17 4.05 -0.45 7.41
CA SER A 17 4.54 0.91 7.28
C SER A 17 4.00 1.53 5.99
N ALA A 18 3.27 2.62 6.11
CA ALA A 18 2.77 3.37 4.96
C ALA A 18 3.93 4.02 4.21
N ILE A 19 3.99 3.76 2.91
CA ILE A 19 5.07 4.21 2.05
C ILE A 19 4.72 5.56 1.44
N LEU A 20 5.63 6.50 1.54
CA LEU A 20 5.56 7.77 0.82
C LEU A 20 5.88 7.54 -0.65
N LEU A 21 5.20 8.25 -1.54
CA LEU A 21 5.60 8.37 -2.92
C LEU A 21 6.46 9.62 -3.07
N PRO A 22 7.79 9.49 -3.11
CA PRO A 22 8.65 10.66 -3.30
C PRO A 22 8.47 11.23 -4.70
N LEU A 23 8.54 12.54 -4.80
CA LEU A 23 8.41 13.26 -6.06
C LEU A 23 9.71 13.96 -6.41
N THR A 24 9.98 14.06 -7.69
CA THR A 24 11.07 14.87 -8.22
C THR A 24 10.74 16.36 -8.15
N LYS A 25 11.71 17.21 -8.49
CA LYS A 25 11.49 18.66 -8.55
C LYS A 25 10.41 19.09 -9.56
N THR A 26 10.13 18.22 -10.54
CA THR A 26 9.09 18.44 -11.55
C THR A 26 7.76 17.78 -11.21
N ALA A 27 7.60 17.33 -9.95
CA ALA A 27 6.42 16.63 -9.46
C ALA A 27 6.13 15.28 -10.14
N ALA A 28 7.13 14.66 -10.75
CA ALA A 28 7.05 13.29 -11.24
C ALA A 28 7.44 12.30 -10.12
N PRO A 29 6.93 11.07 -10.12
CA PRO A 29 7.36 10.07 -9.15
C PRO A 29 8.86 9.82 -9.22
N ASP A 30 9.52 9.85 -8.06
CA ASP A 30 10.90 9.41 -7.91
C ASP A 30 10.92 7.92 -7.62
N TRP A 31 10.93 7.11 -8.66
CA TRP A 31 10.85 5.66 -8.53
C TRP A 31 12.06 5.06 -7.82
N ALA A 32 13.25 5.62 -8.02
CA ALA A 32 14.43 5.14 -7.30
C ALA A 32 14.29 5.36 -5.79
N GLY A 33 13.82 6.52 -5.40
CA GLY A 33 13.51 6.82 -3.99
C GLY A 33 12.40 5.94 -3.43
N PHE A 34 11.35 5.69 -4.20
CA PHE A 34 10.27 4.79 -3.81
C PHE A 34 10.77 3.36 -3.58
N GLU A 35 11.52 2.80 -4.52
CA GLU A 35 12.07 1.45 -4.42
C GLU A 35 13.01 1.31 -3.21
N ALA A 36 13.86 2.30 -2.98
CA ALA A 36 14.75 2.32 -1.82
C ALA A 36 13.96 2.33 -0.50
N HIS A 37 12.87 3.08 -0.45
CA HIS A 37 12.00 3.12 0.74
C HIS A 37 11.31 1.77 0.97
N VAL A 38 10.76 1.16 -0.06
CA VAL A 38 10.14 -0.17 0.03
C VAL A 38 11.16 -1.20 0.51
N ALA A 39 12.36 -1.21 -0.06
CA ALA A 39 13.41 -2.14 0.33
C ALA A 39 13.82 -1.96 1.80
N ARG A 40 14.01 -0.73 2.26
CA ARG A 40 14.35 -0.46 3.68
C ARG A 40 13.24 -0.90 4.62
N THR A 41 11.98 -0.79 4.20
CA THR A 41 10.83 -1.23 5.00
C THR A 41 10.87 -2.74 5.20
N PHE A 42 11.11 -3.51 4.15
CA PHE A 42 11.30 -4.96 4.28
C PHE A 42 12.52 -5.31 5.14
N ASP A 43 13.63 -4.63 4.95
CA ASP A 43 14.86 -4.87 5.72
C ASP A 43 14.65 -4.60 7.22
N ALA A 44 13.76 -3.69 7.57
CA ALA A 44 13.38 -3.41 8.96
C ALA A 44 12.42 -4.45 9.55
N GLY A 45 12.01 -5.45 8.77
CA GLY A 45 11.05 -6.48 9.22
C GLY A 45 9.59 -6.02 9.20
N LEU A 46 9.28 -4.97 8.47
CA LEU A 46 7.93 -4.44 8.31
C LEU A 46 7.38 -4.78 6.91
N ALA A 47 6.06 -4.88 6.81
CA ALA A 47 5.40 -4.99 5.52
C ALA A 47 5.09 -3.59 4.97
N PRO A 48 5.44 -3.29 3.72
CA PRO A 48 5.05 -2.01 3.12
C PRO A 48 3.53 -1.93 2.90
N ALA A 49 2.96 -0.75 3.14
CA ALA A 49 1.61 -0.41 2.77
C ALA A 49 1.69 0.71 1.70
N ILE A 50 1.48 0.35 0.45
CA ILE A 50 1.61 1.27 -0.68
C ILE A 50 0.27 1.83 -1.12
N ASN A 51 0.28 2.87 -1.92
CA ASN A 51 -0.93 3.51 -2.45
C ASN A 51 -1.95 3.89 -1.35
N MET A 52 -1.44 4.25 -0.18
CA MET A 52 -2.21 4.82 0.92
C MET A 52 -2.25 6.34 0.78
N ASP A 53 -2.80 7.05 1.75
CA ASP A 53 -2.84 8.52 1.72
C ASP A 53 -1.45 9.13 1.54
N THR A 54 -0.45 8.58 2.20
CA THR A 54 0.95 9.01 2.10
C THR A 54 1.55 8.73 0.72
N GLY A 55 0.97 7.82 -0.04
CA GLY A 55 1.32 7.54 -1.44
C GLY A 55 0.45 8.31 -2.44
N TYR A 56 -0.36 9.25 -1.95
CA TYR A 56 -1.24 10.09 -2.77
C TYR A 56 -2.28 9.31 -3.59
N ALA A 57 -2.82 8.21 -3.02
CA ALA A 57 -3.75 7.32 -3.71
C ALA A 57 -4.92 8.04 -4.39
N ASN A 58 -5.39 9.13 -3.81
CA ASN A 58 -6.49 9.94 -4.33
C ASN A 58 -6.06 10.97 -5.40
N LEU A 59 -4.77 11.12 -5.66
CA LEU A 59 -4.22 12.15 -6.55
C LEU A 59 -3.45 11.57 -7.75
N ILE A 60 -2.98 10.33 -7.65
CA ILE A 60 -2.22 9.69 -8.72
C ILE A 60 -3.15 8.96 -9.69
N ASP A 61 -2.71 8.83 -10.93
CA ASP A 61 -3.47 8.12 -11.94
C ASP A 61 -3.32 6.59 -11.84
N SER A 62 -4.11 5.87 -12.62
CA SER A 62 -4.09 4.40 -12.62
C SER A 62 -2.75 3.82 -13.07
N ALA A 63 -2.08 4.47 -14.00
CA ALA A 63 -0.77 4.03 -14.49
C ALA A 63 0.28 4.11 -13.38
N THR A 64 0.29 5.20 -12.62
CA THR A 64 1.20 5.39 -11.49
C THR A 64 0.93 4.38 -10.38
N LYS A 65 -0.35 4.13 -10.04
CA LYS A 65 -0.71 3.11 -9.06
C LYS A 65 -0.23 1.72 -9.47
N THR A 66 -0.44 1.37 -10.73
CA THR A 66 -0.02 0.08 -11.27
C THR A 66 1.50 -0.07 -11.26
N GLU A 67 2.23 0.98 -11.61
CA GLU A 67 3.69 0.97 -11.57
C GLU A 67 4.21 0.81 -10.13
N ALA A 68 3.58 1.45 -9.15
CA ALA A 68 3.93 1.25 -7.74
C ALA A 68 3.72 -0.20 -7.30
N LEU A 69 2.63 -0.84 -7.73
CA LEU A 69 2.38 -2.26 -7.46
C LEU A 69 3.42 -3.16 -8.11
N GLU A 70 3.74 -2.92 -9.38
CA GLU A 70 4.71 -3.72 -10.12
C GLU A 70 6.10 -3.66 -9.49
N ARG A 71 6.58 -2.46 -9.16
CA ARG A 71 7.88 -2.26 -8.51
C ARG A 71 7.93 -2.88 -7.13
N THR A 72 6.86 -2.76 -6.37
CA THR A 72 6.76 -3.37 -5.04
C THR A 72 6.77 -4.89 -5.13
N ARG A 73 6.05 -5.49 -6.08
CA ARG A 73 6.05 -6.94 -6.30
C ARG A 73 7.47 -7.47 -6.55
N GLU A 74 8.24 -6.81 -7.39
CA GLU A 74 9.60 -7.22 -7.69
C GLU A 74 10.50 -7.19 -6.44
N ILE A 75 10.43 -6.12 -5.65
CA ILE A 75 11.21 -6.00 -4.42
C ILE A 75 10.73 -6.98 -3.36
N ALA A 76 9.43 -7.19 -3.25
CA ALA A 76 8.82 -8.09 -2.28
C ALA A 76 9.32 -9.53 -2.44
N ASP A 77 9.49 -9.99 -3.67
CA ASP A 77 9.96 -11.35 -3.98
C ASP A 77 9.20 -12.40 -3.16
N GLY A 78 7.87 -12.34 -3.20
CA GLY A 78 6.98 -13.24 -2.48
C GLY A 78 6.67 -12.85 -1.04
N ARG A 79 7.29 -11.79 -0.49
CA ARG A 79 6.98 -11.30 0.87
C ARG A 79 5.66 -10.53 0.87
N GLU A 80 5.02 -10.50 2.03
CA GLU A 80 3.74 -9.81 2.21
C GLU A 80 3.88 -8.30 2.08
N TYR A 81 2.96 -7.68 1.36
CA TYR A 81 2.72 -6.24 1.38
C TYR A 81 1.24 -5.96 1.17
N VAL A 82 0.80 -4.79 1.61
CA VAL A 82 -0.58 -4.35 1.45
C VAL A 82 -0.66 -3.12 0.57
N SER A 83 -1.81 -2.90 -0.04
CA SER A 83 -2.05 -1.71 -0.86
C SER A 83 -3.44 -1.15 -0.60
N GLY A 84 -3.53 0.18 -0.59
CA GLY A 84 -4.80 0.86 -0.56
C GLY A 84 -5.58 0.64 -1.86
N ALA A 85 -6.88 0.41 -1.73
CA ALA A 85 -7.83 0.36 -2.84
C ALA A 85 -8.69 1.63 -2.78
N TYR A 86 -8.34 2.62 -3.60
CA TYR A 86 -9.05 3.89 -3.63
C TYR A 86 -10.05 3.94 -4.77
N VAL A 87 -11.29 4.28 -4.45
CA VAL A 87 -12.35 4.58 -5.42
C VAL A 87 -12.85 5.99 -5.17
N GLY A 88 -12.82 6.83 -6.19
CA GLY A 88 -13.24 8.24 -6.10
C GLY A 88 -14.75 8.40 -6.10
N ASP A 89 -15.40 7.95 -5.03
CA ASP A 89 -16.84 8.12 -4.86
C ASP A 89 -17.19 9.60 -4.70
N GLN A 90 -18.29 9.99 -5.32
CA GLN A 90 -18.85 11.33 -5.14
C GLN A 90 -19.83 11.33 -3.96
N PRO A 91 -19.95 12.43 -3.20
CA PRO A 91 -20.97 12.57 -2.19
C PRO A 91 -22.36 12.26 -2.78
N HIS A 92 -23.17 11.51 -2.05
CA HIS A 92 -24.52 11.11 -2.43
C HIS A 92 -24.63 10.17 -3.65
N SER A 93 -23.51 9.67 -4.18
CA SER A 93 -23.54 8.62 -5.20
C SER A 93 -23.84 7.26 -4.56
N SER A 94 -24.32 6.32 -5.36
CA SER A 94 -24.49 4.93 -4.93
C SER A 94 -23.12 4.26 -4.72
N PHE A 95 -23.04 3.31 -3.79
CA PHE A 95 -21.86 2.48 -3.62
C PHE A 95 -21.54 1.72 -4.91
N ASP A 96 -20.31 1.89 -5.40
CA ASP A 96 -19.83 1.24 -6.62
C ASP A 96 -19.01 0.00 -6.29
N GLU A 97 -19.70 -1.11 -6.04
CA GLU A 97 -19.06 -2.38 -5.72
C GLU A 97 -18.10 -2.86 -6.82
N ALA A 98 -18.48 -2.66 -8.08
CA ALA A 98 -17.66 -3.09 -9.22
C ALA A 98 -16.31 -2.36 -9.26
N ALA A 99 -16.30 -1.06 -8.97
CA ALA A 99 -15.06 -0.27 -8.91
C ALA A 99 -14.13 -0.75 -7.77
N TYR A 100 -14.68 -1.01 -6.59
CA TYR A 100 -13.91 -1.55 -5.47
C TYR A 100 -13.35 -2.94 -5.80
N ARG A 101 -14.17 -3.80 -6.37
CA ARG A 101 -13.73 -5.14 -6.81
C ARG A 101 -12.59 -5.07 -7.81
N THR A 102 -12.69 -4.20 -8.80
CA THR A 102 -11.64 -3.99 -9.81
C THR A 102 -10.31 -3.57 -9.17
N GLU A 103 -10.35 -2.62 -8.24
CA GLU A 103 -9.14 -2.18 -7.51
C GLU A 103 -8.53 -3.31 -6.68
N MET A 104 -9.36 -4.06 -5.97
CA MET A 104 -8.91 -5.17 -5.14
C MET A 104 -8.30 -6.29 -5.98
N GLU A 105 -8.91 -6.64 -7.10
CA GLU A 105 -8.40 -7.67 -8.02
C GLU A 105 -7.08 -7.23 -8.66
N LEU A 106 -6.92 -5.96 -8.99
CA LEU A 106 -5.67 -5.43 -9.49
C LEU A 106 -4.54 -5.62 -8.47
N ILE A 107 -4.78 -5.24 -7.21
CA ILE A 107 -3.81 -5.42 -6.13
C ILE A 107 -3.42 -6.89 -5.97
N GLN A 108 -4.40 -7.78 -5.95
CA GLN A 108 -4.18 -9.22 -5.82
C GLN A 108 -3.40 -9.79 -7.02
N SER A 109 -3.64 -9.28 -8.22
CA SER A 109 -2.91 -9.72 -9.42
C SER A 109 -1.41 -9.40 -9.36
N PHE A 110 -1.01 -8.42 -8.55
CA PHE A 110 0.39 -8.09 -8.28
C PHE A 110 0.92 -8.73 -6.98
N GLY A 111 0.16 -9.63 -6.36
CA GLY A 111 0.58 -10.34 -5.15
C GLY A 111 0.41 -9.54 -3.86
N GLY A 112 -0.23 -8.38 -3.91
CA GLY A 112 -0.54 -7.58 -2.74
C GLY A 112 -1.85 -7.99 -2.07
N THR A 113 -2.03 -7.54 -0.85
CA THR A 113 -3.30 -7.67 -0.10
C THR A 113 -4.00 -6.32 -0.09
N PRO A 114 -5.23 -6.24 -0.59
CA PRO A 114 -6.00 -5.00 -0.58
C PRO A 114 -6.50 -4.63 0.81
#